data_d93f676b13e31b35f4db5912ad9d09b1
#
_entry.id   d93f676b13e31b35f4db5912ad9d09b1
#
_cell.length_a   1.000
_cell.length_b   1.000
_cell.length_c   1.000
_cell.angle_alpha   90.00
_cell.angle_beta   90.00
_cell.angle_gamma   90.00
#
_symmetry.space_group_name_H-M   'P 1'
#
loop_
_entity.id
_entity.type
_entity.pdbx_description
1 polymer ?
#
loop_
_entity_poly.entity_id
_entity_poly.type
_entity_poly.pdbx_seq_one_letter_code
_entity_poly.pdbx_strand_id
1 'polypeptide(L)'
;MRGCLIYKKETNMKNLILITLMFLSMFSYGQQMLTDNNFDEAINGRSAFQDDNISVIVVEFWASFNDANSFSDWENLKGIKYYKVDISKSPKAKKEYKVRTIPHIILFLDGYDEMHFKAGLDFAISKSWEDIQEAIDDLKNQSKF
;
A
#
# COMPACT_ATOMS: atom_id res chain seq x y z
N MET A 1 -57.30 34.42 -12.32
CA MET A 1 -56.11 34.07 -13.13
C MET A 1 -54.92 33.91 -12.20
N ARG A 2 -54.53 32.67 -11.93
CA ARG A 2 -53.37 32.40 -11.09
C ARG A 2 -52.25 31.86 -12.01
N GLY A 3 -51.24 32.72 -12.26
CA GLY A 3 -50.05 32.35 -13.00
C GLY A 3 -49.19 31.40 -12.20
N CYS A 4 -49.04 30.19 -12.69
CA CYS A 4 -48.12 29.18 -12.14
C CYS A 4 -46.68 29.54 -12.57
N LEU A 5 -45.87 30.12 -11.66
CA LEU A 5 -44.46 30.35 -11.88
C LEU A 5 -43.72 29.00 -11.82
N ILE A 6 -43.47 28.47 -12.99
CA ILE A 6 -42.56 27.30 -13.12
C ILE A 6 -41.15 27.85 -12.93
N TYR A 7 -40.57 27.60 -11.76
CA TYR A 7 -39.15 27.88 -11.46
C TYR A 7 -38.30 26.86 -12.18
N LYS A 8 -37.86 27.20 -13.38
CA LYS A 8 -36.90 26.40 -14.14
C LYS A 8 -35.54 26.50 -13.45
N LYS A 9 -35.21 25.52 -12.63
CA LYS A 9 -33.91 25.39 -11.97
C LYS A 9 -32.88 25.04 -13.06
N GLU A 10 -32.24 26.04 -13.65
CA GLU A 10 -31.06 25.83 -14.48
C GLU A 10 -29.94 25.33 -13.59
N THR A 11 -29.76 24.00 -13.57
CA THR A 11 -28.60 23.43 -12.98
C THR A 11 -27.40 23.80 -13.83
N ASN A 12 -26.58 24.70 -13.28
CA ASN A 12 -25.37 25.19 -13.93
C ASN A 12 -24.46 23.97 -14.21
N MET A 13 -24.40 23.51 -15.47
CA MET A 13 -23.55 22.40 -15.91
C MET A 13 -22.09 22.61 -15.50
N LYS A 14 -21.63 23.86 -15.40
CA LYS A 14 -20.30 24.22 -14.90
C LYS A 14 -20.08 23.78 -13.44
N ASN A 15 -21.09 23.94 -12.59
CA ASN A 15 -21.00 23.51 -11.18
C ASN A 15 -21.07 21.98 -11.05
N LEU A 16 -21.82 21.30 -11.92
CA LEU A 16 -21.89 19.85 -11.94
C LEU A 16 -20.54 19.24 -12.36
N ILE A 17 -19.90 19.80 -13.38
CA ILE A 17 -18.56 19.39 -13.83
C ILE A 17 -17.52 19.62 -12.73
N LEU A 18 -17.59 20.75 -12.03
CA LEU A 18 -16.66 21.07 -10.93
C LEU A 18 -16.79 20.07 -9.77
N ILE A 19 -18.01 19.72 -9.41
CA ILE A 19 -18.30 18.72 -8.34
C ILE A 19 -17.81 17.34 -8.78
N THR A 20 -18.01 16.96 -10.04
CA THR A 20 -17.54 15.67 -10.56
C THR A 20 -16.02 15.59 -10.59
N LEU A 21 -15.31 16.65 -10.96
CA LEU A 21 -13.85 16.73 -10.90
C LEU A 21 -13.33 16.63 -9.45
N MET A 22 -14.04 17.23 -8.50
CA MET A 22 -13.66 17.20 -7.08
C MET A 22 -13.83 15.81 -6.47
N PHE A 23 -14.82 15.01 -6.93
CA PHE A 23 -14.99 13.62 -6.51
C PHE A 23 -13.96 12.66 -7.14
N LEU A 24 -13.47 12.92 -8.35
CA LEU A 24 -12.43 12.08 -8.97
C LEU A 24 -11.07 12.17 -8.26
N SER A 25 -10.78 13.26 -7.56
CA SER A 25 -9.51 13.44 -6.85
C SER A 25 -9.39 12.64 -5.53
N MET A 26 -10.46 12.02 -5.06
CA MET A 26 -10.46 11.30 -3.76
C MET A 26 -9.99 9.85 -3.84
N PHE A 27 -9.72 9.30 -5.02
CA PHE A 27 -9.31 7.90 -5.19
C PHE A 27 -7.83 7.74 -5.56
N SER A 28 -6.97 8.64 -5.11
CA SER A 28 -5.53 8.41 -5.22
C SER A 28 -5.08 7.50 -4.07
N TYR A 29 -5.26 6.19 -4.20
CA TYR A 29 -4.52 5.21 -3.42
C TYR A 29 -3.08 5.19 -3.92
N GLY A 30 -2.32 6.23 -3.58
CA GLY A 30 -0.89 6.29 -3.86
C GLY A 30 -0.13 5.29 -2.98
N GLN A 31 0.89 4.64 -3.55
CA GLN A 31 1.85 3.88 -2.76
C GLN A 31 2.44 4.78 -1.68
N GLN A 32 2.30 4.39 -0.42
CA GLN A 32 2.83 5.17 0.68
C GLN A 32 4.31 4.86 0.87
N MET A 33 5.15 5.90 0.75
CA MET A 33 6.59 5.79 0.93
C MET A 33 6.97 5.90 2.40
N LEU A 34 7.81 4.97 2.86
CA LEU A 34 8.42 5.04 4.20
C LEU A 34 9.88 5.50 4.12
N THR A 35 10.31 6.08 5.21
CA THR A 35 11.70 6.49 5.48
C THR A 35 12.12 5.98 6.85
N ASP A 36 13.40 6.06 7.19
CA ASP A 36 13.91 5.67 8.51
C ASP A 36 13.18 6.35 9.69
N ASN A 37 12.54 7.51 9.44
CA ASN A 37 11.88 8.28 10.51
C ASN A 37 10.49 7.76 10.88
N ASN A 38 9.78 7.15 9.92
CA ASN A 38 8.39 6.69 10.10
C ASN A 38 8.24 5.17 9.93
N PHE A 39 9.33 4.47 9.69
CA PHE A 39 9.32 3.03 9.43
C PHE A 39 8.77 2.25 10.64
N ASP A 40 9.36 2.48 11.81
CA ASP A 40 8.98 1.78 13.04
C ASP A 40 7.52 2.02 13.43
N GLU A 41 7.04 3.27 13.25
CA GLU A 41 5.63 3.61 13.48
C GLU A 41 4.71 2.89 12.50
N ALA A 42 5.09 2.81 11.22
CA ALA A 42 4.28 2.18 10.20
C ALA A 42 4.13 0.68 10.40
N ILE A 43 5.20 -0.04 10.76
CA ILE A 43 5.14 -1.49 10.97
C ILE A 43 4.52 -1.90 12.31
N ASN A 44 4.63 -1.03 13.33
CA ASN A 44 4.06 -1.26 14.67
C ASN A 44 2.68 -0.64 14.85
N GLY A 45 2.23 0.18 13.89
CA GLY A 45 1.02 0.98 14.00
C GLY A 45 -0.24 0.14 14.05
N ARG A 46 -0.60 -0.32 15.25
CA ARG A 46 -1.98 -0.65 15.57
C ARG A 46 -2.77 0.66 15.53
N SER A 47 -3.55 0.86 14.48
CA SER A 47 -4.52 1.95 14.49
C SER A 47 -5.43 1.77 15.71
N ALA A 48 -5.45 2.75 16.61
CA ALA A 48 -6.30 2.75 17.81
C ALA A 48 -7.82 2.64 17.52
N PHE A 49 -8.18 2.68 16.22
CA PHE A 49 -9.55 2.63 15.72
C PHE A 49 -9.79 1.47 14.74
N GLN A 50 -8.87 0.53 14.64
CA GLN A 50 -9.02 -0.58 13.71
C GLN A 50 -9.58 -1.78 14.47
N ASP A 51 -10.73 -2.26 13.98
CA ASP A 51 -11.33 -3.56 14.33
C ASP A 51 -10.27 -4.65 14.47
N ASP A 52 -10.53 -5.65 15.31
CA ASP A 52 -9.69 -6.80 15.65
C ASP A 52 -9.19 -7.64 14.46
N ASN A 53 -9.20 -7.08 13.24
CA ASN A 53 -8.66 -7.72 12.05
C ASN A 53 -7.16 -7.47 11.98
N ILE A 54 -6.41 -8.49 12.33
CA ILE A 54 -4.96 -8.58 12.18
C ILE A 54 -4.59 -8.16 10.75
N SER A 55 -3.87 -7.04 10.64
CA SER A 55 -3.47 -6.49 9.36
C SER A 55 -2.03 -6.84 9.09
N VAL A 56 -1.79 -7.63 8.05
CA VAL A 56 -0.43 -7.86 7.56
C VAL A 56 0.04 -6.61 6.84
N ILE A 57 1.25 -6.17 7.15
CA ILE A 57 1.89 -5.04 6.50
C ILE A 57 2.92 -5.58 5.51
N VAL A 58 2.81 -5.13 4.27
CA VAL A 58 3.72 -5.50 3.17
C VAL A 58 4.63 -4.33 2.89
N VAL A 59 5.94 -4.53 2.99
CA VAL A 59 6.94 -3.49 2.72
C VAL A 59 7.84 -3.93 1.58
N GLU A 60 7.86 -3.19 0.49
CA GLU A 60 8.79 -3.37 -0.61
C GLU A 60 9.99 -2.43 -0.46
N PHE A 61 11.17 -2.99 -0.31
CA PHE A 61 12.45 -2.26 -0.42
C PHE A 61 12.87 -2.19 -1.88
N TRP A 62 13.08 -0.99 -2.37
CA TRP A 62 13.37 -0.73 -3.77
C TRP A 62 14.40 0.38 -3.97
N ALA A 63 14.81 0.61 -5.20
CA ALA A 63 15.57 1.78 -5.58
C ALA A 63 15.21 2.22 -7.01
N SER A 64 15.32 3.51 -7.27
CA SER A 64 14.93 4.11 -8.55
C SER A 64 15.65 3.53 -9.77
N PHE A 65 16.88 3.05 -9.61
CA PHE A 65 17.62 2.42 -10.71
C PHE A 65 17.06 1.04 -11.12
N ASN A 66 16.21 0.42 -10.30
CA ASN A 66 15.58 -0.88 -10.57
C ASN A 66 14.04 -0.77 -10.60
N ASP A 67 13.51 0.38 -10.93
CA ASP A 67 12.06 0.65 -10.89
C ASP A 67 11.26 -0.23 -11.85
N ALA A 68 11.85 -0.61 -12.98
CA ALA A 68 11.24 -1.52 -13.95
C ALA A 68 10.92 -2.91 -13.38
N ASN A 69 11.63 -3.35 -12.34
CA ASN A 69 11.43 -4.62 -11.66
C ASN A 69 10.72 -4.46 -10.30
N SER A 70 10.23 -3.27 -9.99
CA SER A 70 9.37 -3.04 -8.82
C SER A 70 8.11 -3.90 -8.89
N PHE A 71 7.64 -4.35 -7.74
CA PHE A 71 6.44 -5.19 -7.68
C PHE A 71 5.19 -4.38 -8.06
N SER A 72 4.68 -4.61 -9.27
CA SER A 72 3.56 -3.87 -9.85
C SER A 72 2.19 -4.36 -9.37
N ASP A 73 2.10 -5.65 -9.02
CA ASP A 73 0.83 -6.33 -8.76
C ASP A 73 0.33 -6.19 -7.30
N TRP A 74 0.92 -5.27 -6.53
CA TRP A 74 0.56 -5.01 -5.14
C TRP A 74 -0.92 -4.62 -4.97
N GLU A 75 -1.55 -4.02 -5.98
CA GLU A 75 -2.97 -3.65 -5.96
C GLU A 75 -3.91 -4.86 -5.92
N ASN A 76 -3.43 -6.03 -6.34
CA ASN A 76 -4.18 -7.28 -6.27
C ASN A 76 -4.20 -7.87 -4.86
N LEU A 77 -3.26 -7.49 -4.00
CA LEU A 77 -3.17 -7.96 -2.62
C LEU A 77 -4.32 -7.42 -1.77
N LYS A 78 -4.95 -8.29 -0.96
CA LYS A 78 -6.13 -7.95 -0.17
C LYS A 78 -5.86 -8.03 1.33
N GLY A 79 -6.51 -7.11 2.06
CA GLY A 79 -6.47 -7.10 3.52
C GLY A 79 -5.09 -6.80 4.08
N ILE A 80 -4.34 -5.93 3.43
CA ILE A 80 -3.00 -5.52 3.79
C ILE A 80 -2.86 -4.00 3.79
N LYS A 81 -1.77 -3.52 4.39
CA LYS A 81 -1.22 -2.18 4.13
C LYS A 81 0.06 -2.36 3.32
N TYR A 82 0.18 -1.64 2.22
CA TYR A 82 1.36 -1.72 1.37
C TYR A 82 2.19 -0.44 1.47
N TYR A 83 3.48 -0.63 1.71
CA TYR A 83 4.44 0.46 1.78
C TYR A 83 5.64 0.19 0.89
N LYS A 84 6.25 1.26 0.42
CA LYS A 84 7.47 1.23 -0.38
C LYS A 84 8.60 1.98 0.33
N VAL A 85 9.81 1.44 0.30
CA VAL A 85 10.99 2.00 0.97
C VAL A 85 12.11 2.18 -0.04
N ASP A 86 12.56 3.41 -0.25
CA ASP A 86 13.75 3.69 -1.03
C ASP A 86 15.00 3.41 -0.19
N ILE A 87 15.78 2.40 -0.57
CA ILE A 87 16.99 1.99 0.17
C ILE A 87 18.07 3.08 0.21
N SER A 88 18.03 4.04 -0.71
CA SER A 88 18.95 5.18 -0.74
C SER A 88 18.63 6.21 0.34
N LYS A 89 17.36 6.29 0.75
CA LYS A 89 16.85 7.22 1.75
C LYS A 89 16.60 6.59 3.11
N SER A 90 16.72 5.26 3.21
CA SER A 90 16.42 4.49 4.42
C SER A 90 17.54 3.49 4.74
N PRO A 91 18.77 3.97 4.98
CA PRO A 91 19.92 3.12 5.26
C PRO A 91 19.79 2.34 6.57
N LYS A 92 19.09 2.89 7.59
CA LYS A 92 18.85 2.21 8.87
C LYS A 92 17.97 0.99 8.66
N ALA A 93 16.78 1.16 8.07
CA ALA A 93 15.85 0.07 7.79
C ALA A 93 16.51 -0.99 6.88
N LYS A 94 17.22 -0.57 5.81
CA LYS A 94 17.98 -1.49 4.95
C LYS A 94 18.94 -2.38 5.73
N LYS A 95 19.67 -1.82 6.69
CA LYS A 95 20.66 -2.54 7.53
C LYS A 95 19.97 -3.48 8.52
N GLU A 96 18.93 -2.99 9.19
CA GLU A 96 18.19 -3.70 10.23
C GLU A 96 17.57 -4.99 9.66
N TYR A 97 16.87 -4.89 8.53
CA TYR A 97 16.24 -6.04 7.86
C TYR A 97 17.15 -6.76 6.87
N LYS A 98 18.47 -6.47 6.89
CA LYS A 98 19.51 -7.14 6.09
C LYS A 98 19.16 -7.21 4.59
N VAL A 99 18.60 -6.13 4.05
CA VAL A 99 18.23 -6.04 2.64
C VAL A 99 19.49 -5.96 1.77
N ARG A 100 19.78 -7.01 1.02
CA ARG A 100 20.98 -7.12 0.15
C ARG A 100 20.66 -7.04 -1.33
N THR A 101 19.49 -7.54 -1.71
CA THR A 101 18.98 -7.53 -3.09
C THR A 101 17.68 -6.74 -3.14
N ILE A 102 17.37 -6.13 -4.28
CA ILE A 102 16.13 -5.39 -4.52
C ILE A 102 15.55 -5.76 -5.88
N PRO A 103 14.22 -5.75 -6.01
CA PRO A 103 13.22 -5.55 -4.97
C PRO A 103 13.27 -6.63 -3.89
N HIS A 104 12.89 -6.27 -2.66
CA HIS A 104 12.82 -7.19 -1.54
C HIS A 104 11.53 -6.87 -0.76
N ILE A 105 10.59 -7.80 -0.76
CA ILE A 105 9.33 -7.67 -0.05
C ILE A 105 9.43 -8.39 1.29
N ILE A 106 9.00 -7.71 2.34
CA ILE A 106 8.91 -8.26 3.70
C ILE A 106 7.46 -8.16 4.17
N LEU A 107 6.92 -9.26 4.66
CA LEU A 107 5.64 -9.31 5.35
C LEU A 107 5.87 -9.12 6.84
N PHE A 108 5.20 -8.12 7.42
CA PHE A 108 5.20 -7.85 8.84
C PHE A 108 3.85 -8.21 9.46
N LEU A 109 3.93 -8.85 10.62
CA LEU A 109 2.79 -9.12 11.47
C LEU A 109 3.10 -8.64 12.89
N ASP A 110 2.27 -7.76 13.43
CA ASP A 110 2.47 -7.18 14.77
C ASP A 110 3.87 -6.57 14.99
N GLY A 111 4.49 -6.03 13.95
CA GLY A 111 5.82 -5.41 13.99
C GLY A 111 6.99 -6.38 13.78
N TYR A 112 6.74 -7.67 13.63
CA TYR A 112 7.77 -8.68 13.37
C TYR A 112 7.86 -9.02 11.89
N ASP A 113 9.09 -9.17 11.38
CA ASP A 113 9.38 -9.61 10.03
C ASP A 113 9.21 -11.14 9.90
N GLU A 114 8.06 -11.56 9.39
CA GLU A 114 7.69 -12.97 9.34
C GLU A 114 8.16 -13.66 8.06
N MET A 115 8.09 -12.98 6.93
CA MET A 115 8.39 -13.60 5.65
C MET A 115 9.08 -12.64 4.68
N HIS A 116 10.06 -13.15 3.91
CA HIS A 116 10.88 -12.38 2.99
C HIS A 116 10.82 -12.96 1.57
N PHE A 117 10.47 -12.13 0.59
CA PHE A 117 10.58 -12.44 -0.83
C PHE A 117 11.69 -11.57 -1.44
N LYS A 118 12.75 -12.22 -1.89
CA LYS A 118 13.97 -11.56 -2.37
C LYS A 118 14.07 -11.70 -3.88
N ALA A 119 14.55 -10.64 -4.53
CA ALA A 119 14.92 -10.70 -5.94
C ALA A 119 16.01 -11.72 -6.18
N GLY A 120 15.91 -12.41 -7.31
CA GLY A 120 16.94 -13.30 -7.83
C GLY A 120 18.12 -12.56 -8.46
N LEU A 121 18.94 -13.28 -9.21
CA LEU A 121 20.07 -12.72 -9.97
C LEU A 121 19.63 -11.80 -11.14
N ASP A 122 18.40 -11.93 -11.56
CA ASP A 122 17.72 -11.12 -12.57
C ASP A 122 17.14 -9.81 -12.00
N PHE A 123 17.34 -9.54 -10.70
CA PHE A 123 16.82 -8.39 -9.97
C PHE A 123 15.28 -8.27 -10.02
N ALA A 124 14.57 -9.39 -10.17
CA ALA A 124 13.13 -9.45 -10.13
C ALA A 124 12.63 -10.43 -9.05
N ILE A 125 11.44 -10.17 -8.50
CA ILE A 125 10.76 -11.11 -7.61
C ILE A 125 10.18 -12.22 -8.50
N SER A 126 10.58 -13.47 -8.23
CA SER A 126 10.10 -14.64 -8.96
C SER A 126 8.72 -15.15 -8.51
N LYS A 127 8.21 -14.61 -7.41
CA LYS A 127 6.91 -14.97 -6.85
C LYS A 127 5.80 -14.14 -7.47
N SER A 128 4.69 -14.80 -7.80
CA SER A 128 3.49 -14.13 -8.27
C SER A 128 2.77 -13.43 -7.11
N TRP A 129 1.82 -12.55 -7.43
CA TRP A 129 1.01 -11.91 -6.39
C TRP A 129 0.13 -12.94 -5.65
N GLU A 130 -0.29 -14.02 -6.32
CA GLU A 130 -1.05 -15.12 -5.73
C GLU A 130 -0.23 -15.85 -4.66
N ASP A 131 1.07 -16.15 -4.94
CA ASP A 131 1.96 -16.75 -3.95
C ASP A 131 2.12 -15.87 -2.70
N ILE A 132 2.22 -14.56 -2.91
CA ILE A 132 2.35 -13.58 -1.81
C ILE A 132 1.03 -13.47 -1.04
N GLN A 133 -0.12 -13.51 -1.73
CA GLN A 133 -1.43 -13.50 -1.08
C GLN A 133 -1.66 -14.76 -0.24
N GLU A 134 -1.28 -15.93 -0.74
CA GLU A 134 -1.34 -17.17 0.03
C GLU A 134 -0.54 -17.07 1.33
N ALA A 135 0.69 -16.57 1.25
CA ALA A 135 1.52 -16.33 2.42
C ALA A 135 0.90 -15.35 3.43
N ILE A 136 0.26 -14.28 2.93
CA ILE A 136 -0.47 -13.32 3.77
C ILE A 136 -1.64 -14.00 4.48
N ASP A 137 -2.40 -14.82 3.78
CA ASP A 137 -3.57 -15.49 4.34
C ASP A 137 -3.15 -16.57 5.38
N ASP A 138 -2.03 -17.25 5.16
CA ASP A 138 -1.44 -18.17 6.11
C ASP A 138 -1.01 -17.47 7.41
N LEU A 139 -0.32 -16.32 7.30
CA LEU A 139 0.06 -15.51 8.47
C LEU A 139 -1.16 -15.06 9.28
N LYS A 140 -2.21 -14.60 8.61
CA LYS A 140 -3.46 -14.20 9.26
C LYS A 140 -4.16 -15.35 9.98
N ASN A 141 -4.07 -16.55 9.43
CA ASN A 141 -4.69 -17.74 10.03
C ASN A 141 -3.90 -18.22 11.26
N GLN A 142 -2.56 -18.15 11.22
CA GLN A 142 -1.70 -18.51 12.35
C GLN A 142 -1.89 -17.58 13.56
N SER A 143 -2.16 -16.31 13.33
CA SER A 143 -2.31 -15.30 14.38
C SER A 143 -3.66 -15.34 15.10
N LYS A 144 -4.62 -16.16 14.65
CA LYS A 144 -5.94 -16.31 15.29
C LYS A 144 -5.93 -17.31 16.47
N PHE A 145 -4.82 -17.93 16.73
CA PHE A 145 -4.62 -18.88 17.84
C PHE A 145 -3.57 -18.36 18.81
#